data_d17bbbd39ecd7a7216a1ae9efe87def4
#
_entry.id   d17bbbd39ecd7a7216a1ae9efe87def4
#
_cell.length_a   1.000
_cell.length_b   1.000
_cell.length_c   1.000
_cell.angle_alpha   90.00
_cell.angle_beta   90.00
_cell.angle_gamma   90.00
#
_symmetry.space_group_name_H-M   'P 1'
#
loop_
_entity.id
_entity.type
_entity.pdbx_description
1 polymer ?
#
loop_
_entity_poly.entity_id
_entity_poly.type
_entity_poly.pdbx_seq_one_letter_code
_entity_poly.pdbx_strand_id
1 'polypeptide(L)'
;FFNWRFAQKGHFLLQHPYSLSAAPTDKFLRITVKDLGDHSRDIIHLKSGTRVFMEGPYGAFTKNRASRKHVLLVGGGVGITPVRAIAEEFGDGVQIDLIYRASSADELVLKGELDYLAQKSNGSLKVHYLVGSRQQHPMNANSIRKIAPYFADSDVYVCGPEGMVEAVRKAAKQVGVPKHRFHDEAFGFHAS
;
A
#
# COMPACT_ATOMS: atom_id res chain seq x y z
N PHE A 1 -0.53 -9.64 -2.50
CA PHE A 1 -0.30 -10.21 -1.17
C PHE A 1 0.15 -11.65 -1.24
N PHE A 2 0.57 -12.21 -0.07
CA PHE A 2 0.92 -13.62 0.12
C PHE A 2 0.12 -14.19 1.29
N ASN A 3 -0.14 -15.48 1.25
CA ASN A 3 -0.65 -16.22 2.40
C ASN A 3 0.53 -16.78 3.21
N TRP A 4 0.63 -16.37 4.46
CA TRP A 4 1.70 -16.76 5.38
C TRP A 4 1.19 -17.76 6.40
N ARG A 5 2.00 -18.78 6.68
CA ARG A 5 1.79 -19.73 7.78
C ARG A 5 3.07 -19.82 8.60
N PHE A 6 2.95 -19.74 9.90
CA PHE A 6 4.08 -19.78 10.82
C PHE A 6 4.07 -21.13 11.54
N ALA A 7 5.19 -21.86 11.51
CA ALA A 7 5.33 -23.18 12.14
C ALA A 7 5.46 -23.04 13.68
N GLN A 8 4.43 -22.51 14.30
CA GLN A 8 4.28 -22.34 15.75
C GLN A 8 2.91 -22.85 16.18
N LYS A 9 2.83 -23.39 17.41
CA LYS A 9 1.57 -23.92 17.98
C LYS A 9 0.50 -22.80 17.94
N GLY A 10 -0.67 -23.13 17.40
CA GLY A 10 -1.79 -22.17 17.22
C GLY A 10 -1.80 -21.39 15.88
N HIS A 11 -0.68 -21.32 15.16
CA HIS A 11 -0.57 -20.54 13.90
C HIS A 11 -0.37 -21.39 12.65
N PHE A 12 0.00 -22.65 12.77
CA PHE A 12 0.36 -23.51 11.63
C PHE A 12 -0.80 -23.77 10.67
N LEU A 13 -2.03 -23.88 11.19
CA LEU A 13 -3.24 -24.11 10.39
C LEU A 13 -3.88 -22.82 9.88
N LEU A 14 -3.46 -21.67 10.39
CA LEU A 14 -4.01 -20.38 10.02
C LEU A 14 -3.23 -19.78 8.86
N GLN A 15 -3.96 -19.31 7.86
CA GLN A 15 -3.39 -18.52 6.77
C GLN A 15 -3.56 -17.04 7.10
N HIS A 16 -2.47 -16.29 7.00
CA HIS A 16 -2.45 -14.86 7.24
C HIS A 16 -2.15 -14.15 5.91
N PRO A 17 -3.12 -13.43 5.31
CA PRO A 17 -2.89 -12.68 4.08
C PRO A 17 -2.19 -11.36 4.41
N TYR A 18 -0.89 -11.30 4.20
CA TYR A 18 -0.10 -10.08 4.37
C TYR A 18 0.60 -9.69 3.07
N SER A 19 0.59 -8.39 2.77
CA SER A 19 1.38 -7.81 1.70
C SER A 19 2.79 -7.51 2.18
N LEU A 20 3.76 -7.53 1.27
CA LEU A 20 5.11 -7.08 1.58
C LEU A 20 5.09 -5.59 1.93
N SER A 21 5.95 -5.18 2.85
CA SER A 21 6.14 -3.79 3.27
C SER A 21 7.49 -3.21 2.83
N ALA A 22 8.26 -3.97 2.06
CA ALA A 22 9.47 -3.56 1.35
C ALA A 22 9.54 -4.32 0.02
N ALA A 23 10.26 -3.79 -0.95
CA ALA A 23 10.62 -4.52 -2.15
C ALA A 23 11.34 -5.82 -1.79
N PRO A 24 10.99 -6.96 -2.41
CA PRO A 24 11.64 -8.22 -2.12
C PRO A 24 13.11 -8.19 -2.52
N THR A 25 13.95 -8.82 -1.72
CA THR A 25 15.37 -9.01 -2.02
C THR A 25 15.73 -10.50 -1.95
N ASP A 26 16.90 -10.86 -2.48
CA ASP A 26 17.39 -12.24 -2.36
C ASP A 26 17.68 -12.67 -0.90
N LYS A 27 17.76 -11.71 0.01
CA LYS A 27 18.13 -11.96 1.42
C LYS A 27 16.94 -12.02 2.36
N PHE A 28 15.91 -11.23 2.12
CA PHE A 28 14.76 -11.14 3.02
C PHE A 28 13.48 -10.66 2.32
N LEU A 29 12.36 -11.06 2.91
CA LEU A 29 11.03 -10.52 2.68
C LEU A 29 10.56 -9.85 3.96
N ARG A 30 9.87 -8.73 3.86
CA ARG A 30 9.38 -7.98 5.02
C ARG A 30 7.86 -7.81 4.98
N ILE A 31 7.23 -8.10 6.10
CA ILE A 31 5.84 -7.73 6.36
C ILE A 31 5.78 -6.77 7.54
N THR A 32 4.79 -5.90 7.55
CA THR A 32 4.47 -5.03 8.69
C THR A 32 3.03 -5.32 9.09
N VAL A 33 2.84 -5.74 10.32
CA VAL A 33 1.55 -6.19 10.83
C VAL A 33 1.03 -5.18 11.83
N LYS A 34 -0.21 -4.70 11.62
CA LYS A 34 -0.92 -3.89 12.61
C LYS A 34 -1.62 -4.82 13.59
N ASP A 35 -1.54 -4.52 14.89
CA ASP A 35 -2.34 -5.21 15.92
C ASP A 35 -3.84 -4.88 15.70
N LEU A 36 -4.60 -5.90 15.31
CA LEU A 36 -6.03 -5.82 15.05
C LEU A 36 -6.81 -6.90 15.81
N GLY A 37 -6.19 -7.54 16.79
CA GLY A 37 -6.76 -8.60 17.60
C GLY A 37 -5.79 -9.76 17.81
N ASP A 38 -6.27 -10.83 18.46
CA ASP A 38 -5.45 -11.91 19.03
C ASP A 38 -4.47 -12.53 18.02
N HIS A 39 -4.93 -12.86 16.82
CA HIS A 39 -4.07 -13.50 15.82
C HIS A 39 -2.95 -12.61 15.26
N SER A 40 -3.20 -11.32 15.11
CA SER A 40 -2.18 -10.37 14.64
C SER A 40 -1.23 -9.97 15.76
N ARG A 41 -1.72 -9.91 17.01
CA ARG A 41 -0.92 -9.64 18.20
C ARG A 41 0.09 -10.76 18.47
N ASP A 42 -0.29 -12.01 18.26
CA ASP A 42 0.57 -13.16 18.52
C ASP A 42 1.80 -13.22 17.58
N ILE A 43 1.75 -12.57 16.44
CA ILE A 43 2.89 -12.52 15.49
C ILE A 43 4.13 -11.88 16.12
N ILE A 44 3.97 -10.91 17.02
CA ILE A 44 5.11 -10.28 17.72
C ILE A 44 5.85 -11.27 18.64
N HIS A 45 5.20 -12.38 19.01
CA HIS A 45 5.78 -13.43 19.87
C HIS A 45 6.45 -14.55 19.08
N LEU A 46 6.51 -14.47 17.75
CA LEU A 46 7.25 -15.41 16.92
C LEU A 46 8.74 -15.35 17.26
N LYS A 47 9.30 -16.54 17.52
CA LYS A 47 10.72 -16.66 17.83
C LYS A 47 11.56 -16.61 16.55
N SER A 48 12.73 -16.00 16.63
CA SER A 48 13.73 -16.11 15.54
C SER A 48 14.02 -17.58 15.23
N GLY A 49 14.11 -17.91 13.94
CA GLY A 49 14.24 -19.28 13.47
C GLY A 49 12.92 -20.05 13.29
N THR A 50 11.77 -19.44 13.61
CA THR A 50 10.47 -20.05 13.28
C THR A 50 10.36 -20.24 11.76
N ARG A 51 10.10 -21.50 11.33
CA ARG A 51 9.90 -21.80 9.91
C ARG A 51 8.62 -21.14 9.40
N VAL A 52 8.71 -20.52 8.22
CA VAL A 52 7.61 -19.82 7.58
C VAL A 52 7.32 -20.46 6.23
N PHE A 53 6.04 -20.68 5.94
CA PHE A 53 5.56 -21.11 4.64
C PHE A 53 4.81 -19.95 4.01
N MET A 54 5.10 -19.67 2.74
CA MET A 54 4.53 -18.58 2.00
C MET A 54 3.98 -19.10 0.67
N GLU A 55 2.78 -18.67 0.33
CA GLU A 55 2.10 -18.99 -0.93
C GLU A 55 1.67 -17.72 -1.62
N GLY A 56 1.98 -17.56 -2.90
CA GLY A 56 1.69 -16.36 -3.71
C GLY A 56 2.81 -16.11 -4.72
N PRO A 57 2.90 -14.89 -5.31
CA PRO A 57 2.08 -13.70 -5.03
C PRO A 57 0.66 -13.78 -5.58
N TYR A 58 -0.29 -13.22 -4.85
CA TYR A 58 -1.68 -13.03 -5.29
C TYR A 58 -1.97 -11.55 -5.52
N GLY A 59 -2.98 -11.27 -6.37
CA GLY A 59 -3.44 -9.92 -6.65
C GLY A 59 -2.75 -9.26 -7.84
N ALA A 60 -3.13 -8.00 -8.06
CA ALA A 60 -2.70 -7.21 -9.24
C ALA A 60 -1.74 -6.06 -8.88
N PHE A 61 -1.32 -5.98 -7.62
CA PHE A 61 -0.52 -4.87 -7.07
C PHE A 61 0.97 -5.10 -7.35
N THR A 62 1.37 -5.00 -8.62
CA THR A 62 2.75 -5.22 -9.08
C THR A 62 3.17 -4.16 -10.09
N LYS A 63 4.45 -3.77 -10.10
CA LYS A 63 4.99 -2.79 -11.05
C LYS A 63 4.87 -3.24 -12.51
N ASN A 64 4.86 -4.54 -12.77
CA ASN A 64 4.79 -5.10 -14.12
C ASN A 64 3.46 -4.81 -14.83
N ARG A 65 2.46 -4.32 -14.10
CA ARG A 65 1.19 -3.86 -14.68
C ARG A 65 1.18 -2.39 -15.03
N ALA A 66 2.18 -1.62 -14.60
CA ALA A 66 2.29 -0.22 -14.99
C ALA A 66 2.65 -0.09 -16.48
N SER A 67 1.96 0.79 -17.15
CA SER A 67 2.10 1.06 -18.59
C SER A 67 2.47 2.52 -18.88
N ARG A 68 2.49 3.37 -17.84
CA ARG A 68 2.71 4.81 -17.94
C ARG A 68 3.97 5.25 -17.22
N LYS A 69 4.48 6.41 -17.62
CA LYS A 69 5.60 7.09 -16.93
C LYS A 69 5.16 7.80 -15.65
N HIS A 70 3.86 8.02 -15.46
CA HIS A 70 3.28 8.60 -14.25
C HIS A 70 2.50 7.53 -13.49
N VAL A 71 2.73 7.45 -12.20
CA VAL A 71 2.07 6.51 -11.30
C VAL A 71 1.51 7.29 -10.11
N LEU A 72 0.25 7.07 -9.82
CA LEU A 72 -0.39 7.53 -8.58
C LEU A 72 -0.50 6.36 -7.62
N LEU A 73 0.16 6.46 -6.49
CA LEU A 73 0.06 5.51 -5.39
C LEU A 73 -0.79 6.12 -4.27
N VAL A 74 -1.77 5.37 -3.75
CA VAL A 74 -2.61 5.84 -2.64
C VAL A 74 -2.64 4.78 -1.56
N GLY A 75 -2.16 5.13 -0.38
CA GLY A 75 -2.14 4.25 0.80
C GLY A 75 -2.93 4.83 1.97
N GLY A 76 -3.67 3.99 2.70
CA GLY A 76 -4.38 4.37 3.90
C GLY A 76 -4.34 3.28 4.97
N GLY A 77 -4.03 3.67 6.23
CA GLY A 77 -3.87 2.70 7.31
C GLY A 77 -2.81 1.65 6.97
N VAL A 78 -3.11 0.35 7.20
CA VAL A 78 -2.21 -0.75 6.86
C VAL A 78 -1.94 -0.87 5.36
N GLY A 79 -2.80 -0.30 4.50
CA GLY A 79 -2.61 -0.29 3.05
C GLY A 79 -1.38 0.47 2.57
N ILE A 80 -0.71 1.20 3.46
CA ILE A 80 0.59 1.82 3.13
C ILE A 80 1.69 0.78 2.92
N THR A 81 1.56 -0.43 3.45
CA THR A 81 2.61 -1.45 3.36
C THR A 81 2.89 -1.88 1.91
N PRO A 82 1.91 -2.37 1.11
CA PRO A 82 2.16 -2.66 -0.29
C PRO A 82 2.45 -1.42 -1.13
N VAL A 83 1.89 -0.26 -0.77
CA VAL A 83 2.17 1.01 -1.46
C VAL A 83 3.63 1.41 -1.30
N ARG A 84 4.21 1.28 -0.10
CA ARG A 84 5.63 1.53 0.15
C ARG A 84 6.51 0.52 -0.60
N ALA A 85 6.13 -0.76 -0.59
CA ALA A 85 6.89 -1.80 -1.27
C ALA A 85 6.95 -1.56 -2.79
N ILE A 86 5.81 -1.24 -3.42
CA ILE A 86 5.77 -0.98 -4.87
C ILE A 86 6.46 0.33 -5.24
N ALA A 87 6.41 1.37 -4.39
CA ALA A 87 7.13 2.61 -4.61
C ALA A 87 8.65 2.38 -4.69
N GLU A 88 9.18 1.51 -3.82
CA GLU A 88 10.59 1.10 -3.85
C GLU A 88 10.94 0.28 -5.11
N GLU A 89 10.02 -0.58 -5.57
CA GLU A 89 10.24 -1.39 -6.77
C GLU A 89 10.28 -0.60 -8.08
N PHE A 90 9.54 0.51 -8.18
CA PHE A 90 9.47 1.28 -9.41
C PHE A 90 10.84 1.84 -9.83
N GLY A 91 11.66 2.27 -8.87
CA GLY A 91 12.98 2.80 -9.14
C GLY A 91 12.97 4.04 -10.04
N ASP A 92 14.07 4.25 -10.75
CA ASP A 92 14.25 5.40 -11.64
C ASP A 92 13.46 5.27 -12.96
N GLY A 93 13.05 6.39 -13.53
CA GLY A 93 12.38 6.46 -14.84
C GLY A 93 10.85 6.53 -14.80
N VAL A 94 10.25 6.41 -13.63
CA VAL A 94 8.80 6.58 -13.39
C VAL A 94 8.60 7.76 -12.44
N GLN A 95 7.65 8.65 -12.75
CA GLN A 95 7.27 9.75 -11.86
C GLN A 95 6.12 9.31 -10.97
N ILE A 96 6.33 9.35 -9.66
CA ILE A 96 5.40 8.83 -8.66
C ILE A 96 4.89 9.96 -7.77
N ASP A 97 3.57 10.13 -7.74
CA ASP A 97 2.89 10.86 -6.67
C ASP A 97 2.30 9.84 -5.69
N LEU A 98 2.76 9.83 -4.44
CA LEU A 98 2.30 8.93 -3.39
C LEU A 98 1.48 9.72 -2.37
N ILE A 99 0.20 9.40 -2.25
CA ILE A 99 -0.69 9.95 -1.24
C ILE A 99 -0.79 8.98 -0.08
N TYR A 100 -0.37 9.41 1.12
CA TYR A 100 -0.54 8.65 2.36
C TYR A 100 -1.63 9.29 3.23
N ARG A 101 -2.75 8.58 3.35
CA ARG A 101 -3.91 8.98 4.18
C ARG A 101 -3.79 8.39 5.57
N ALA A 102 -3.94 9.26 6.60
CA ALA A 102 -3.99 8.89 8.00
C ALA A 102 -5.01 9.77 8.74
N SER A 103 -5.64 9.25 9.80
CA SER A 103 -6.56 10.03 10.63
C SER A 103 -5.81 10.92 11.62
N SER A 104 -4.63 10.48 12.07
CA SER A 104 -3.72 11.24 12.95
C SER A 104 -2.27 11.08 12.51
N ALA A 105 -1.39 11.94 13.01
CA ALA A 105 0.04 11.90 12.68
C ALA A 105 0.71 10.60 13.18
N ASP A 106 0.26 10.05 14.30
CA ASP A 106 0.80 8.83 14.90
C ASP A 106 0.54 7.58 14.04
N GLU A 107 -0.45 7.64 13.15
CA GLU A 107 -0.73 6.56 12.19
C GLU A 107 0.23 6.54 10.99
N LEU A 108 1.10 7.53 10.83
CA LEU A 108 2.08 7.58 9.73
C LEU A 108 3.31 6.70 10.04
N VAL A 109 3.09 5.42 10.31
CA VAL A 109 4.10 4.47 10.82
C VAL A 109 5.31 4.27 9.91
N LEU A 110 5.17 4.44 8.59
CA LEU A 110 6.26 4.29 7.61
C LEU A 110 6.75 5.63 7.04
N LYS A 111 6.40 6.76 7.70
CA LYS A 111 6.77 8.11 7.22
C LYS A 111 8.27 8.26 6.97
N GLY A 112 9.10 7.91 7.95
CA GLY A 112 10.55 8.06 7.83
C GLY A 112 11.16 7.25 6.68
N GLU A 113 10.60 6.06 6.39
CA GLU A 113 11.05 5.25 5.27
C GLU A 113 10.63 5.86 3.92
N LEU A 114 9.41 6.38 3.84
CA LEU A 114 8.93 7.06 2.63
C LEU A 114 9.70 8.35 2.35
N ASP A 115 10.01 9.13 3.38
CA ASP A 115 10.85 10.32 3.27
C ASP A 115 12.25 9.96 2.74
N TYR A 116 12.84 8.87 3.24
CA TYR A 116 14.12 8.36 2.77
C TYR A 116 14.08 7.91 1.30
N LEU A 117 13.03 7.18 0.89
CA LEU A 117 12.83 6.78 -0.50
C LEU A 117 12.68 8.01 -1.40
N ALA A 118 11.88 9.00 -0.98
CA ALA A 118 11.69 10.25 -1.71
C ALA A 118 13.00 11.02 -1.90
N GLN A 119 13.80 11.12 -0.84
CA GLN A 119 15.12 11.76 -0.90
C GLN A 119 16.06 11.06 -1.89
N LYS A 120 16.07 9.72 -1.88
CA LYS A 120 16.92 8.92 -2.79
C LYS A 120 16.46 8.92 -4.25
N SER A 121 15.21 9.22 -4.50
CA SER A 121 14.58 9.13 -5.83
C SER A 121 14.96 10.27 -6.79
N ASN A 122 15.83 11.20 -6.38
CA ASN A 122 16.19 12.38 -7.17
C ASN A 122 14.95 13.16 -7.72
N GLY A 123 13.85 13.19 -6.92
CA GLY A 123 12.61 13.90 -7.26
C GLY A 123 11.62 13.11 -8.11
N SER A 124 11.89 11.85 -8.44
CA SER A 124 10.93 10.98 -9.15
C SER A 124 9.81 10.48 -8.24
N LEU A 125 10.00 10.42 -6.93
CA LEU A 125 8.97 10.11 -5.93
C LEU A 125 8.64 11.35 -5.09
N LYS A 126 7.37 11.76 -5.12
CA LYS A 126 6.82 12.81 -4.26
C LYS A 126 5.81 12.18 -3.30
N VAL A 127 6.01 12.41 -2.00
CA VAL A 127 5.12 11.87 -0.96
C VAL A 127 4.27 12.99 -0.37
N HIS A 128 2.96 12.79 -0.37
CA HIS A 128 1.95 13.72 0.11
C HIS A 128 1.22 13.13 1.32
N TYR A 129 1.46 13.67 2.50
CA TYR A 129 0.83 13.25 3.76
C TYR A 129 -0.47 14.01 3.97
N LEU A 130 -1.60 13.30 3.96
CA LEU A 130 -2.92 13.86 4.20
C LEU A 130 -3.47 13.35 5.54
N VAL A 131 -3.21 14.11 6.59
CA VAL A 131 -3.61 13.79 7.97
C VAL A 131 -4.89 14.51 8.33
N GLY A 132 -5.88 13.78 8.85
CA GLY A 132 -7.16 14.33 9.29
C GLY A 132 -8.37 13.59 8.74
N SER A 133 -9.54 14.21 8.84
CA SER A 133 -10.81 13.62 8.45
C SER A 133 -11.00 13.51 6.94
N ARG A 134 -11.99 12.71 6.51
CA ARG A 134 -12.39 12.60 5.10
C ARG A 134 -12.97 13.91 4.54
N GLN A 135 -13.56 14.75 5.41
CA GLN A 135 -14.07 16.07 5.03
C GLN A 135 -12.95 17.06 4.74
N GLN A 136 -11.89 17.04 5.54
CA GLN A 136 -10.71 17.88 5.34
C GLN A 136 -9.90 17.51 4.09
N HIS A 137 -9.82 16.21 3.80
CA HIS A 137 -9.05 15.67 2.69
C HIS A 137 -9.89 14.69 1.85
N PRO A 138 -10.88 15.18 1.10
CA PRO A 138 -11.71 14.31 0.27
C PRO A 138 -10.89 13.73 -0.89
N MET A 139 -11.07 12.42 -1.16
CA MET A 139 -10.40 11.71 -2.25
C MET A 139 -11.23 11.78 -3.53
N ASN A 140 -11.65 12.98 -3.93
CA ASN A 140 -12.34 13.23 -5.19
C ASN A 140 -11.38 13.66 -6.30
N ALA A 141 -11.85 13.70 -7.55
CA ALA A 141 -11.04 14.00 -8.73
C ALA A 141 -10.33 15.36 -8.64
N ASN A 142 -11.00 16.40 -8.14
CA ASN A 142 -10.42 17.73 -8.03
C ASN A 142 -9.31 17.79 -6.98
N SER A 143 -9.53 17.16 -5.83
CA SER A 143 -8.52 17.11 -4.75
C SER A 143 -7.29 16.32 -5.17
N ILE A 144 -7.48 15.18 -5.83
CA ILE A 144 -6.37 14.34 -6.30
C ILE A 144 -5.58 15.07 -7.39
N ARG A 145 -6.24 15.72 -8.36
CA ARG A 145 -5.55 16.48 -9.43
C ARG A 145 -4.70 17.63 -8.92
N LYS A 146 -5.07 18.26 -7.81
CA LYS A 146 -4.23 19.31 -7.19
C LYS A 146 -2.91 18.77 -6.66
N ILE A 147 -2.90 17.50 -6.21
CA ILE A 147 -1.75 16.80 -5.63
C ILE A 147 -0.95 16.11 -6.74
N ALA A 148 -1.64 15.40 -7.61
CA ALA A 148 -1.10 14.62 -8.72
C ALA A 148 -1.65 15.14 -10.06
N PRO A 149 -1.02 16.14 -10.67
CA PRO A 149 -1.52 16.79 -11.89
C PRO A 149 -1.72 15.82 -13.07
N TYR A 150 -0.92 14.74 -13.13
CA TYR A 150 -0.98 13.73 -14.18
C TYR A 150 -1.94 12.56 -13.86
N PHE A 151 -2.85 12.74 -12.90
CA PHE A 151 -3.77 11.68 -12.45
C PHE A 151 -4.51 10.98 -13.60
N ALA A 152 -5.03 11.71 -14.58
CA ALA A 152 -5.75 11.13 -15.71
C ALA A 152 -4.86 10.26 -16.62
N ASP A 153 -3.55 10.53 -16.64
CA ASP A 153 -2.57 9.81 -17.46
C ASP A 153 -1.68 8.84 -16.66
N SER A 154 -2.02 8.60 -15.40
CA SER A 154 -1.29 7.71 -14.51
C SER A 154 -1.83 6.30 -14.52
N ASP A 155 -0.97 5.32 -14.21
CA ASP A 155 -1.38 4.07 -13.60
C ASP A 155 -1.67 4.32 -12.12
N VAL A 156 -2.80 3.84 -11.63
CA VAL A 156 -3.30 4.14 -10.28
C VAL A 156 -3.28 2.88 -9.42
N TYR A 157 -2.59 2.93 -8.31
CA TYR A 157 -2.54 1.86 -7.31
C TYR A 157 -3.09 2.35 -5.99
N VAL A 158 -4.08 1.66 -5.48
CA VAL A 158 -4.80 2.07 -4.26
C VAL A 158 -4.89 0.91 -3.29
N CYS A 159 -4.47 1.13 -2.04
CA CYS A 159 -4.59 0.14 -1.00
C CYS A 159 -5.02 0.77 0.33
N GLY A 160 -6.07 0.24 0.96
CA GLY A 160 -6.58 0.75 2.23
C GLY A 160 -8.05 0.43 2.50
N PRO A 161 -8.70 1.20 3.40
CA PRO A 161 -10.09 1.00 3.73
C PRO A 161 -11.01 1.10 2.50
N GLU A 162 -12.01 0.22 2.42
CA GLU A 162 -12.91 0.09 1.26
C GLU A 162 -13.49 1.43 0.79
N GLY A 163 -13.98 2.27 1.73
CA GLY A 163 -14.54 3.58 1.38
C GLY A 163 -13.52 4.56 0.77
N MET A 164 -12.22 4.43 1.07
CA MET A 164 -11.16 5.21 0.42
C MET A 164 -10.90 4.68 -0.99
N VAL A 165 -10.78 3.37 -1.15
CA VAL A 165 -10.57 2.71 -2.45
C VAL A 165 -11.70 3.08 -3.41
N GLU A 166 -12.96 3.01 -2.95
CA GLU A 166 -14.12 3.36 -3.77
C GLU A 166 -14.14 4.85 -4.16
N ALA A 167 -13.77 5.76 -3.24
CA ALA A 167 -13.68 7.18 -3.54
C ALA A 167 -12.63 7.46 -4.65
N VAL A 168 -11.44 6.85 -4.55
CA VAL A 168 -10.39 6.99 -5.57
C VAL A 168 -10.81 6.34 -6.89
N ARG A 169 -11.50 5.19 -6.86
CA ARG A 169 -12.04 4.53 -8.05
C ARG A 169 -13.04 5.43 -8.80
N LYS A 170 -13.97 6.07 -8.07
CA LYS A 170 -14.91 7.04 -8.65
C LYS A 170 -14.18 8.24 -9.25
N ALA A 171 -13.18 8.78 -8.53
CA ALA A 171 -12.36 9.87 -9.03
C ALA A 171 -11.59 9.50 -10.30
N ALA A 172 -10.97 8.31 -10.33
CA ALA A 172 -10.24 7.79 -11.49
C ALA A 172 -11.16 7.64 -12.72
N LYS A 173 -12.35 7.06 -12.53
CA LYS A 173 -13.37 6.96 -13.58
C LYS A 173 -13.79 8.34 -14.12
N GLN A 174 -13.98 9.31 -13.21
CA GLN A 174 -14.39 10.68 -13.59
C GLN A 174 -13.34 11.38 -14.43
N VAL A 175 -12.05 11.13 -14.23
CA VAL A 175 -10.97 11.73 -15.02
C VAL A 175 -10.56 10.90 -16.24
N GLY A 176 -11.23 9.78 -16.48
CA GLY A 176 -11.01 8.95 -17.68
C GLY A 176 -9.89 7.90 -17.54
N VAL A 177 -9.44 7.56 -16.33
CA VAL A 177 -8.51 6.44 -16.12
C VAL A 177 -9.21 5.12 -16.47
N PRO A 178 -8.71 4.36 -17.47
CA PRO A 178 -9.34 3.11 -17.87
C PRO A 178 -9.12 2.00 -16.81
N LYS A 179 -10.03 1.02 -16.76
CA LYS A 179 -10.00 -0.04 -15.75
C LYS A 179 -8.68 -0.81 -15.65
N HIS A 180 -8.02 -1.06 -16.78
CA HIS A 180 -6.76 -1.81 -16.81
C HIS A 180 -5.57 -1.04 -16.22
N ARG A 181 -5.70 0.27 -15.99
CA ARG A 181 -4.72 1.11 -15.30
C ARG A 181 -5.09 1.42 -13.84
N PHE A 182 -6.18 0.85 -13.34
CA PHE A 182 -6.61 0.99 -11.95
C PHE A 182 -6.42 -0.35 -11.21
N HIS A 183 -5.53 -0.37 -10.24
CA HIS A 183 -5.14 -1.54 -9.46
C HIS A 183 -5.45 -1.27 -8.00
N ASP A 184 -6.27 -2.09 -7.39
CA ASP A 184 -6.66 -1.90 -6.00
C ASP A 184 -6.62 -3.19 -5.18
N GLU A 185 -6.33 -3.01 -3.89
CA GLU A 185 -6.49 -4.01 -2.85
C GLU A 185 -7.24 -3.36 -1.69
N ALA A 186 -8.49 -3.75 -1.49
CA ALA A 186 -9.27 -3.31 -0.35
C ALA A 186 -9.06 -4.26 0.84
N PHE A 187 -8.73 -3.73 2.01
CA PHE A 187 -8.78 -4.48 3.26
C PHE A 187 -10.14 -4.24 3.92
N GLY A 188 -11.04 -5.18 3.73
CA GLY A 188 -12.28 -5.25 4.51
C GLY A 188 -11.94 -5.89 5.87
N PHE A 189 -11.98 -5.12 6.94
CA PHE A 189 -12.04 -5.70 8.28
C PHE A 189 -13.48 -6.18 8.49
N HIS A 190 -13.76 -7.44 8.17
CA HIS A 190 -14.94 -8.08 8.70
C HIS A 190 -14.65 -8.31 10.20
N ALA A 191 -15.19 -7.42 11.04
CA ALA A 191 -15.34 -7.72 12.46
C ALA A 191 -16.28 -8.93 12.55
N SER A 192 -15.73 -10.09 12.85
CA SER A 192 -16.46 -11.28 13.29
C SER A 192 -16.77 -11.17 14.77
#